data_eb75524dd819294600f7cded6b8802dd
#
_entry.id   eb75524dd819294600f7cded6b8802dd
#
_cell.length_a   1.000
_cell.length_b   1.000
_cell.length_c   1.000
_cell.angle_alpha   90.00
_cell.angle_beta   90.00
_cell.angle_gamma   90.00
#
_symmetry.space_group_name_H-M   'P 1'
#
loop_
_entity.id
_entity.type
_entity.pdbx_description
1 polymer ?
#
loop_
_entity_poly.entity_id
_entity_poly.type
_entity_poly.pdbx_seq_one_letter_code
_entity_poly.pdbx_strand_id
1 'polypeptide(L)'
;MKERIVDKEILLIPYYPNYEEAFVWYQDLDVCKQVDNIDHAYSMDTLIAMYTYLSTHGDCYYIQYNGKLVGDVSLRDNQEVCIVVCKEYQNKHIGRRCIQDMLRLAREKGFDIVKANVYSFNTQSRKMFLSVGFEQVEEEWYEYKIGNGSD
;
A
#
# COMPACT_ATOMS: atom_id res chain seq x y z
N MET A 1 9.86 -8.62 11.89
CA MET A 1 8.69 -7.72 11.80
C MET A 1 7.52 -8.30 12.56
N LYS A 2 6.73 -7.47 13.15
CA LYS A 2 5.54 -7.87 13.91
C LYS A 2 4.29 -7.50 13.15
N GLU A 3 3.21 -8.22 13.44
CA GLU A 3 1.88 -7.82 12.99
C GLU A 3 1.55 -6.42 13.51
N ARG A 4 0.74 -5.68 12.76
CA ARG A 4 0.30 -4.35 13.16
C ARG A 4 -1.22 -4.32 13.21
N ILE A 5 -1.75 -3.93 14.35
CA ILE A 5 -3.20 -3.80 14.53
C ILE A 5 -3.58 -2.40 14.09
N VAL A 6 -4.29 -2.29 12.95
CA VAL A 6 -4.78 -1.00 12.47
C VAL A 6 -6.03 -0.60 13.25
N ASP A 7 -7.01 -1.50 13.30
CA ASP A 7 -8.24 -1.34 14.08
C ASP A 7 -8.89 -2.71 14.28
N LYS A 8 -10.15 -2.74 14.73
CA LYS A 8 -10.88 -3.99 14.98
C LYS A 8 -11.03 -4.86 13.74
N GLU A 9 -11.03 -4.25 12.56
CA GLU A 9 -11.30 -4.95 11.30
C GLU A 9 -10.04 -5.29 10.54
N ILE A 10 -8.95 -4.53 10.73
CA ILE A 10 -7.74 -4.60 9.89
C ILE A 10 -6.51 -4.96 10.71
N LEU A 11 -5.87 -6.04 10.29
CA LEU A 11 -4.58 -6.50 10.81
C LEU A 11 -3.59 -6.54 9.64
N LEU A 12 -2.40 -5.99 9.84
CA LEU A 12 -1.33 -6.10 8.86
C LEU A 12 -0.41 -7.24 9.25
N ILE A 13 -0.28 -8.20 8.36
CA ILE A 13 0.51 -9.42 8.58
C ILE A 13 1.81 -9.32 7.80
N PRO A 14 2.98 -9.46 8.46
CA PRO A 14 4.25 -9.41 7.74
C PRO A 14 4.25 -10.37 6.56
N TYR A 15 4.79 -9.92 5.43
CA TYR A 15 4.83 -10.70 4.21
C TYR A 15 5.45 -12.07 4.44
N TYR A 16 4.82 -13.08 3.86
CA TYR A 16 5.35 -14.44 3.72
C TYR A 16 4.90 -14.95 2.34
N PRO A 17 5.58 -15.95 1.75
CA PRO A 17 5.15 -16.48 0.47
C PRO A 17 3.74 -17.09 0.54
N ASN A 18 2.77 -16.40 -0.05
CA ASN A 18 1.37 -16.84 -0.15
C ASN A 18 0.85 -16.41 -1.53
N TYR A 19 1.49 -16.95 -2.57
CA TYR A 19 1.26 -16.47 -3.92
C TYR A 19 -0.08 -16.92 -4.50
N GLU A 20 -0.62 -18.04 -4.05
CA GLU A 20 -1.91 -18.54 -4.55
C GLU A 20 -3.02 -17.54 -4.27
N GLU A 21 -3.07 -17.01 -3.07
CA GLU A 21 -4.09 -16.06 -2.67
C GLU A 21 -3.85 -14.69 -3.30
N ALA A 22 -2.62 -14.19 -3.22
CA ALA A 22 -2.27 -12.87 -3.74
C ALA A 22 -2.40 -12.80 -5.26
N PHE A 23 -2.08 -13.89 -5.96
CA PHE A 23 -2.14 -13.94 -7.41
C PHE A 23 -3.52 -13.55 -7.95
N VAL A 24 -4.58 -13.93 -7.25
CA VAL A 24 -5.95 -13.62 -7.65
C VAL A 24 -6.18 -12.12 -7.72
N TRP A 25 -5.62 -11.36 -6.79
CA TRP A 25 -5.80 -9.89 -6.76
C TRP A 25 -5.19 -9.22 -7.99
N TYR A 26 -4.09 -9.77 -8.50
CA TYR A 26 -3.32 -9.21 -9.61
C TYR A 26 -3.76 -9.79 -10.97
N GLN A 27 -4.87 -10.53 -11.00
CA GLN A 27 -5.50 -10.97 -12.24
C GLN A 27 -6.59 -10.00 -12.70
N ASP A 28 -7.02 -9.09 -11.84
CA ASP A 28 -7.99 -8.07 -12.19
C ASP A 28 -7.29 -6.94 -12.96
N LEU A 29 -7.80 -6.63 -14.15
CA LEU A 29 -7.16 -5.66 -15.04
C LEU A 29 -7.26 -4.23 -14.50
N ASP A 30 -8.32 -3.90 -13.78
CA ASP A 30 -8.43 -2.58 -13.15
C ASP A 30 -7.38 -2.41 -12.07
N VAL A 31 -7.15 -3.46 -11.27
CA VAL A 31 -6.10 -3.43 -10.25
C VAL A 31 -4.72 -3.26 -10.88
N CYS A 32 -4.42 -4.01 -11.93
CA CYS A 32 -3.13 -3.91 -12.61
C CYS A 32 -2.91 -2.54 -13.23
N LYS A 33 -3.97 -1.93 -13.77
CA LYS A 33 -3.89 -0.58 -14.31
C LYS A 33 -3.64 0.43 -13.20
N GLN A 34 -4.33 0.30 -12.07
CA GLN A 34 -4.15 1.20 -10.92
C GLN A 34 -2.74 1.14 -10.34
N VAL A 35 -2.18 -0.06 -10.26
CA VAL A 35 -0.89 -0.30 -9.60
C VAL A 35 0.29 0.00 -10.48
N ASP A 36 0.23 -0.39 -11.75
CA ASP A 36 1.41 -0.43 -12.62
C ASP A 36 1.15 0.14 -14.01
N ASN A 37 -0.04 0.69 -14.24
CA ASN A 37 -0.43 1.29 -15.51
C ASN A 37 -0.23 0.33 -16.70
N ILE A 38 -0.58 -0.92 -16.51
CA ILE A 38 -0.50 -1.95 -17.55
C ILE A 38 -1.90 -2.46 -17.89
N ASP A 39 -2.04 -3.04 -19.09
CA ASP A 39 -3.32 -3.52 -19.61
C ASP A 39 -3.44 -5.05 -19.60
N HIS A 40 -2.59 -5.71 -18.82
CA HIS A 40 -2.59 -7.17 -18.73
C HIS A 40 -2.39 -7.59 -17.26
N ALA A 41 -2.75 -8.84 -16.94
CA ALA A 41 -2.59 -9.38 -15.62
C ALA A 41 -1.12 -9.68 -15.31
N TYR A 42 -0.77 -9.69 -14.04
CA TYR A 42 0.55 -10.12 -13.61
C TYR A 42 0.74 -11.62 -13.87
N SER A 43 1.93 -11.98 -14.35
CA SER A 43 2.35 -13.38 -14.33
C SER A 43 2.76 -13.74 -12.90
N MET A 44 2.86 -15.03 -12.61
CA MET A 44 3.36 -15.49 -11.32
C MET A 44 4.79 -15.01 -11.09
N ASP A 45 5.64 -15.04 -12.10
CA ASP A 45 7.03 -14.57 -11.98
C ASP A 45 7.09 -13.09 -11.63
N THR A 46 6.25 -12.26 -12.24
CA THR A 46 6.18 -10.82 -11.93
C THR A 46 5.71 -10.61 -10.50
N LEU A 47 4.71 -11.36 -10.06
CA LEU A 47 4.20 -11.26 -8.70
C LEU A 47 5.28 -11.60 -7.66
N ILE A 48 5.98 -12.70 -7.87
CA ILE A 48 7.06 -13.12 -6.98
C ILE A 48 8.17 -12.07 -6.93
N ALA A 49 8.56 -11.54 -8.10
CA ALA A 49 9.59 -10.52 -8.19
C ALA A 49 9.18 -9.24 -7.44
N MET A 50 7.92 -8.85 -7.55
CA MET A 50 7.39 -7.69 -6.84
C MET A 50 7.50 -7.86 -5.32
N TYR A 51 7.00 -8.97 -4.79
CA TYR A 51 7.05 -9.20 -3.35
C TYR A 51 8.48 -9.37 -2.84
N THR A 52 9.34 -10.01 -3.62
CA THR A 52 10.75 -10.14 -3.26
C THR A 52 11.39 -8.76 -3.13
N TYR A 53 11.12 -7.88 -4.08
CA TYR A 53 11.66 -6.53 -4.06
C TYR A 53 11.12 -5.75 -2.85
N LEU A 54 9.81 -5.74 -2.65
CA LEU A 54 9.18 -4.97 -1.59
C LEU A 54 9.62 -5.45 -0.20
N SER A 55 9.76 -6.76 -0.02
CA SER A 55 10.13 -7.33 1.28
C SER A 55 11.60 -7.20 1.60
N THR A 56 12.46 -7.04 0.58
CA THR A 56 13.91 -6.86 0.80
C THR A 56 14.32 -5.40 0.83
N HIS A 57 13.45 -4.48 0.38
CA HIS A 57 13.73 -3.04 0.33
C HIS A 57 12.84 -2.22 1.25
N GLY A 58 12.23 -2.87 2.22
CA GLY A 58 11.36 -2.18 3.16
C GLY A 58 10.49 -3.16 3.94
N ASP A 59 9.46 -2.62 4.57
CA ASP A 59 8.50 -3.39 5.34
C ASP A 59 7.27 -3.67 4.46
N CYS A 60 6.98 -4.94 4.24
CA CYS A 60 5.88 -5.38 3.38
C CYS A 60 4.90 -6.22 4.20
N TYR A 61 3.61 -5.93 4.05
CA TYR A 61 2.54 -6.60 4.81
C TYR A 61 1.41 -7.02 3.89
N TYR A 62 0.76 -8.13 4.22
CA TYR A 62 -0.57 -8.41 3.71
C TYR A 62 -1.59 -7.64 4.56
N ILE A 63 -2.69 -7.24 3.92
CA ILE A 63 -3.83 -6.61 4.61
C ILE A 63 -4.85 -7.70 4.89
N GLN A 64 -5.12 -7.96 6.17
CA GLN A 64 -6.20 -8.86 6.57
C GLN A 64 -7.39 -8.02 7.04
N TYR A 65 -8.54 -8.23 6.41
CA TYR A 65 -9.77 -7.51 6.72
C TYR A 65 -10.81 -8.53 7.18
N ASN A 66 -11.24 -8.42 8.44
CA ASN A 66 -12.20 -9.36 9.04
C ASN A 66 -11.82 -10.83 8.80
N GLY A 67 -10.54 -11.14 8.98
CA GLY A 67 -10.03 -12.50 8.86
C GLY A 67 -9.66 -12.95 7.45
N LYS A 68 -9.84 -12.11 6.43
CA LYS A 68 -9.53 -12.47 5.04
C LYS A 68 -8.43 -11.56 4.49
N LEU A 69 -7.46 -12.14 3.78
CA LEU A 69 -6.43 -11.36 3.10
C LEU A 69 -7.04 -10.70 1.86
N VAL A 70 -6.88 -9.38 1.75
CA VAL A 70 -7.54 -8.59 0.70
C VAL A 70 -6.58 -7.68 -0.08
N GLY A 71 -5.30 -7.69 0.24
CA GLY A 71 -4.34 -6.84 -0.44
C GLY A 71 -3.00 -6.82 0.27
N ASP A 72 -2.20 -5.83 -0.11
CA ASP A 72 -0.88 -5.62 0.48
C ASP A 72 -0.57 -4.14 0.63
N VAL A 73 0.31 -3.83 1.56
CA VAL A 73 0.80 -2.47 1.79
C VAL A 73 2.26 -2.55 2.19
N SER A 74 3.08 -1.63 1.70
CA SER A 74 4.49 -1.61 2.03
C SER A 74 5.00 -0.19 2.24
N LEU A 75 6.03 -0.07 3.07
CA LEU A 75 6.77 1.16 3.28
C LEU A 75 8.23 0.85 2.98
N ARG A 76 8.73 1.43 1.88
CA ARG A 76 10.09 1.15 1.41
C ARG A 76 11.11 1.98 2.15
N ASP A 77 12.35 1.52 2.13
CA ASP A 77 13.47 2.22 2.78
C ASP A 77 13.72 3.61 2.19
N ASN A 78 13.29 3.84 0.94
CA ASN A 78 13.34 5.15 0.31
C ASN A 78 12.17 6.05 0.70
N GLN A 79 11.36 5.64 1.67
CA GLN A 79 10.22 6.36 2.22
C GLN A 79 8.97 6.36 1.33
N GLU A 80 8.96 5.55 0.28
CA GLU A 80 7.80 5.43 -0.59
C GLU A 80 6.83 4.37 -0.07
N VAL A 81 5.54 4.71 -0.03
CA VAL A 81 4.46 3.79 0.35
C VAL A 81 3.77 3.26 -0.90
N CYS A 82 3.43 1.97 -0.87
CA CYS A 82 2.68 1.32 -1.94
C CYS A 82 1.53 0.54 -1.33
N ILE A 83 0.40 0.50 -1.99
CA ILE A 83 -0.79 -0.20 -1.49
C ILE A 83 -1.61 -0.77 -2.63
N VAL A 84 -2.12 -1.97 -2.43
CA VAL A 84 -3.07 -2.62 -3.33
C VAL A 84 -4.19 -3.22 -2.48
N VAL A 85 -5.44 -2.90 -2.81
CA VAL A 85 -6.62 -3.54 -2.24
C VAL A 85 -7.35 -4.22 -3.40
N CYS A 86 -7.71 -5.48 -3.23
CA CYS A 86 -8.38 -6.22 -4.30
C CYS A 86 -9.73 -5.59 -4.63
N LYS A 87 -10.19 -5.80 -5.86
CA LYS A 87 -11.34 -5.10 -6.44
C LYS A 87 -12.59 -5.16 -5.55
N GLU A 88 -12.90 -6.32 -5.01
CA GLU A 88 -14.10 -6.55 -4.19
C GLU A 88 -14.13 -5.73 -2.90
N TYR A 89 -12.95 -5.35 -2.40
CA TYR A 89 -12.82 -4.68 -1.11
C TYR A 89 -12.44 -3.21 -1.23
N GLN A 90 -12.42 -2.67 -2.44
CA GLN A 90 -12.22 -1.24 -2.65
C GLN A 90 -13.45 -0.44 -2.19
N ASN A 91 -13.27 0.85 -1.94
CA ASN A 91 -14.33 1.76 -1.49
C ASN A 91 -14.89 1.44 -0.09
N LYS A 92 -14.11 0.79 0.76
CA LYS A 92 -14.45 0.52 2.17
C LYS A 92 -13.53 1.26 3.13
N HIS A 93 -12.76 2.22 2.64
CA HIS A 93 -11.75 2.96 3.39
C HIS A 93 -10.64 2.10 3.97
N ILE A 94 -10.45 0.88 3.46
CA ILE A 94 -9.38 0.00 3.89
C ILE A 94 -8.03 0.62 3.55
N GLY A 95 -7.87 1.10 2.31
CA GLY A 95 -6.64 1.74 1.89
C GLY A 95 -6.29 2.95 2.74
N ARG A 96 -7.27 3.80 3.01
CA ARG A 96 -7.07 4.98 3.83
C ARG A 96 -6.54 4.63 5.22
N ARG A 97 -7.16 3.64 5.86
CA ARG A 97 -6.77 3.22 7.21
C ARG A 97 -5.38 2.61 7.22
N CYS A 98 -5.03 1.82 6.20
CA CYS A 98 -3.70 1.23 6.08
C CYS A 98 -2.64 2.29 5.83
N ILE A 99 -2.91 3.28 4.99
CA ILE A 99 -1.97 4.38 4.76
C ILE A 99 -1.75 5.17 6.05
N GLN A 100 -2.80 5.43 6.81
CA GLN A 100 -2.66 6.10 8.11
C GLN A 100 -1.73 5.31 9.03
N ASP A 101 -1.81 3.98 9.01
CA ASP A 101 -0.90 3.15 9.81
C ASP A 101 0.53 3.17 9.28
N MET A 102 0.71 3.26 7.96
CA MET A 102 2.05 3.41 7.39
C MET A 102 2.69 4.74 7.79
N LEU A 103 1.90 5.80 7.99
CA LEU A 103 2.42 7.05 8.53
C LEU A 103 2.90 6.87 9.99
N ARG A 104 2.18 6.09 10.78
CA ARG A 104 2.64 5.74 12.14
C ARG A 104 3.94 4.95 12.08
N LEU A 105 4.03 3.97 11.19
CA LEU A 105 5.26 3.19 11.01
C LEU A 105 6.42 4.08 10.57
N ALA A 106 6.18 4.99 9.64
CA ALA A 106 7.20 5.93 9.18
C ALA A 106 7.74 6.77 10.35
N ARG A 107 6.85 7.23 11.22
CA ARG A 107 7.23 7.97 12.42
C ARG A 107 8.09 7.11 13.36
N GLU A 108 7.69 5.85 13.56
CA GLU A 108 8.46 4.91 14.37
C GLU A 108 9.86 4.68 13.82
N LYS A 109 9.99 4.67 12.49
CA LYS A 109 11.27 4.47 11.80
C LYS A 109 12.13 5.73 11.73
N GLY A 110 11.61 6.87 12.17
CA GLY A 110 12.33 8.14 12.11
C GLY A 110 12.34 8.80 10.75
N PHE A 111 11.45 8.41 9.86
CA PHE A 111 11.31 9.06 8.55
C PHE A 111 10.73 10.46 8.71
N ASP A 112 11.21 11.40 7.91
CA ASP A 112 10.71 12.78 7.93
C ASP A 112 9.62 13.03 6.90
N ILE A 113 9.50 12.15 5.91
CA ILE A 113 8.55 12.29 4.82
C ILE A 113 8.11 10.91 4.34
N VAL A 114 6.87 10.81 3.82
CA VAL A 114 6.40 9.63 3.11
C VAL A 114 5.95 10.07 1.73
N LYS A 115 6.39 9.33 0.71
CA LYS A 115 6.10 9.63 -0.70
C LYS A 115 5.13 8.60 -1.26
N ALA A 116 4.27 9.03 -2.17
CA ALA A 116 3.39 8.12 -2.90
C ALA A 116 3.38 8.51 -4.38
N ASN A 117 3.53 7.50 -5.23
CA ASN A 117 3.37 7.67 -6.67
C ASN A 117 1.96 7.23 -7.04
N VAL A 118 1.17 8.12 -7.62
CA VAL A 118 -0.22 7.86 -7.98
C VAL A 118 -0.44 8.32 -9.41
N TYR A 119 -0.82 7.40 -10.29
CA TYR A 119 -1.08 7.74 -11.70
C TYR A 119 -2.21 8.76 -11.83
N SER A 120 -2.07 9.69 -12.76
CA SER A 120 -3.01 10.80 -12.93
C SER A 120 -4.46 10.34 -13.14
N PHE A 121 -4.67 9.22 -13.81
CA PHE A 121 -6.00 8.69 -14.08
C PHE A 121 -6.64 8.03 -12.84
N ASN A 122 -5.85 7.72 -11.80
CA ASN A 122 -6.35 7.00 -10.63
C ASN A 122 -6.96 7.97 -9.63
N THR A 123 -8.13 8.48 -9.97
CA THR A 123 -8.85 9.47 -9.16
C THR A 123 -9.15 8.98 -7.75
N GLN A 124 -9.50 7.70 -7.62
CA GLN A 124 -9.81 7.10 -6.33
C GLN A 124 -8.63 7.18 -5.36
N SER A 125 -7.44 6.77 -5.81
CA SER A 125 -6.23 6.86 -4.99
C SER A 125 -5.83 8.29 -4.72
N ARG A 126 -5.93 9.17 -5.70
CA ARG A 126 -5.61 10.59 -5.52
C ARG A 126 -6.45 11.19 -4.41
N LYS A 127 -7.76 10.94 -4.43
CA LYS A 127 -8.68 11.43 -3.39
C LYS A 127 -8.33 10.85 -2.03
N MET A 128 -8.00 9.57 -1.99
CA MET A 128 -7.65 8.92 -0.72
C MET A 128 -6.40 9.53 -0.11
N PHE A 129 -5.32 9.68 -0.88
CA PHE A 129 -4.08 10.25 -0.36
C PHE A 129 -4.27 11.69 0.09
N LEU A 130 -4.99 12.50 -0.68
CA LEU A 130 -5.30 13.88 -0.28
C LEU A 130 -6.13 13.91 1.01
N SER A 131 -7.08 13.00 1.17
CA SER A 131 -7.93 12.94 2.37
C SER A 131 -7.15 12.55 3.62
N VAL A 132 -6.06 11.83 3.47
CA VAL A 132 -5.18 11.46 4.58
C VAL A 132 -4.27 12.63 4.98
N GLY A 133 -4.03 13.55 4.07
CA GLY A 133 -3.22 14.74 4.33
C GLY A 133 -1.97 14.85 3.46
N PHE A 134 -1.81 13.97 2.48
CA PHE A 134 -0.73 14.11 1.50
C PHE A 134 -0.98 15.35 0.65
N GLU A 135 0.12 15.98 0.22
CA GLU A 135 0.09 17.11 -0.70
C GLU A 135 0.66 16.67 -2.04
N GLN A 136 0.02 17.10 -3.13
CA GLN A 136 0.54 16.85 -4.47
C GLN A 136 1.74 17.78 -4.72
N VAL A 137 2.89 17.21 -5.01
CA VAL A 137 4.13 17.97 -5.25
C VAL A 137 4.54 17.96 -6.71
N GLU A 138 4.10 16.95 -7.47
CA GLU A 138 4.27 16.85 -8.91
C GLU A 138 3.05 16.16 -9.48
N GLU A 139 2.97 16.03 -10.80
CA GLU A 139 1.77 15.48 -11.45
C GLU A 139 1.33 14.14 -10.87
N GLU A 140 2.29 13.25 -10.62
CA GLU A 140 1.98 11.90 -10.11
C GLU A 140 2.68 11.60 -8.80
N TRP A 141 3.15 12.63 -8.08
CA TRP A 141 3.82 12.45 -6.80
C TRP A 141 3.14 13.24 -5.69
N TYR A 142 3.00 12.56 -4.56
CA TYR A 142 2.38 13.09 -3.36
C TYR A 142 3.32 12.87 -2.19
N GLU A 143 3.30 13.78 -1.23
CA GLU A 143 4.15 13.71 -0.05
C GLU A 143 3.39 14.04 1.21
N TYR A 144 3.76 13.38 2.29
CA TYR A 144 3.26 13.67 3.63
C TYR A 144 4.46 13.95 4.53
N LYS A 145 4.48 15.12 5.16
CA LYS A 145 5.57 15.49 6.08
C LYS A 145 5.26 14.97 7.47
N ILE A 146 6.18 14.18 8.01
CA ILE A 146 6.08 13.65 9.37
C ILE A 146 6.56 14.74 10.33
N GLY A 147 5.75 15.07 11.33
CA GLY A 147 6.15 16.05 12.33
C GLY A 147 7.29 15.54 13.20
N ASN A 148 7.92 16.44 13.95
CA ASN A 148 9.10 16.15 14.77
C ASN A 148 8.76 15.47 16.10
N GLY A 149 7.69 14.68 16.14
CA GLY A 149 7.31 13.99 17.35
C GLY A 149 6.57 14.85 18.36
N SER A 150 6.41 16.11 18.07
CA SER A 150 5.61 17.03 18.91
C SER A 150 4.17 17.12 18.46
N ASP A 151 3.85 16.45 17.40
CA ASP A 151 2.51 16.47 16.82
C ASP A 151 1.63 15.37 17.35
#